data_a6114d79ead35b90edfc585138dc494f
#
_entry.id   a6114d79ead35b90edfc585138dc494f
#
_cell.length_a   1.000
_cell.length_b   1.000
_cell.length_c   1.000
_cell.angle_alpha   90.00
_cell.angle_beta   90.00
_cell.angle_gamma   90.00
#
_symmetry.space_group_name_H-M   'P 1'
#
loop_
_entity.id
_entity.type
_entity.pdbx_description
1 polymer ?
#
loop_
_entity_poly.entity_id
_entity_poly.type
_entity_poly.pdbx_seq_one_letter_code
_entity_poly.pdbx_strand_id
1 'polypeptide(L)'
;MEISQQVNGLLNEAIKTQASDLYFLPEGDEYLVKIRNANEVVVWDKIGYLQARRMMNYCKYIADMALSEQRRPQIGSMDWHFGDNQYFLRLSSVGNFTGLESLVIRIIYRLDDVHAAFFDEKQVQLISEMSRKRGLIVFSGPTGSGKTTTIYNLVNQMVSDQFVMTIEDPIEIREPRFLQLQVNHDAGMDYTDLIKVGLRHRPDVFIVGEIRDAMTAEAAIKAALSGHLVYTTVHAQDPVGVIDRLKQLGISDEFIAQALTGVAYQRLIPTTDGKQRAMLMGHGYSELVNMNTYDWGEWQDGLKTAVKAKLVTPETAQRFEFG
;
A
#
# COMPACT_ATOMS: atom_id res chain seq x y z
N MET A 1 31.49 -10.80 16.37
CA MET A 1 31.05 -10.06 15.16
C MET A 1 30.61 -8.68 15.62
N GLU A 2 31.00 -7.64 14.90
CA GLU A 2 30.58 -6.26 15.22
C GLU A 2 29.07 -6.10 15.07
N ILE A 3 28.44 -5.27 15.91
CA ILE A 3 26.97 -5.09 15.90
C ILE A 3 26.48 -4.58 14.53
N SER A 4 27.22 -3.65 13.93
CA SER A 4 26.94 -3.16 12.59
C SER A 4 26.89 -4.29 11.55
N GLN A 5 27.82 -5.21 11.58
CA GLN A 5 27.85 -6.37 10.66
C GLN A 5 26.66 -7.31 10.88
N GLN A 6 26.22 -7.50 12.14
CA GLN A 6 25.07 -8.34 12.44
C GLN A 6 23.78 -7.71 11.89
N VAL A 7 23.57 -6.42 12.13
CA VAL A 7 22.40 -5.69 11.62
C VAL A 7 22.40 -5.63 10.10
N ASN A 8 23.57 -5.33 9.50
CA ASN A 8 23.71 -5.32 8.04
C ASN A 8 23.37 -6.69 7.41
N GLY A 9 23.88 -7.77 8.00
CA GLY A 9 23.55 -9.12 7.55
C GLY A 9 22.06 -9.43 7.62
N LEU A 10 21.40 -9.06 8.73
CA LEU A 10 19.98 -9.27 8.94
C LEU A 10 19.10 -8.46 7.97
N LEU A 11 19.41 -7.18 7.78
CA LEU A 11 18.66 -6.31 6.84
C LEU A 11 18.85 -6.77 5.38
N ASN A 12 20.09 -7.12 5.01
CA ASN A 12 20.36 -7.61 3.66
C ASN A 12 19.64 -8.92 3.37
N GLU A 13 19.52 -9.80 4.36
CA GLU A 13 18.78 -11.04 4.17
C GLU A 13 17.26 -10.80 4.12
N ALA A 14 16.74 -9.90 4.95
CA ALA A 14 15.33 -9.49 4.85
C ALA A 14 15.02 -8.93 3.47
N ILE A 15 15.89 -8.10 2.90
CA ILE A 15 15.73 -7.56 1.53
C ILE A 15 15.77 -8.67 0.48
N LYS A 16 16.75 -9.60 0.55
CA LYS A 16 16.84 -10.73 -0.40
C LYS A 16 15.59 -11.59 -0.43
N THR A 17 14.98 -11.80 0.74
CA THR A 17 13.77 -12.61 0.87
C THR A 17 12.50 -11.81 0.61
N GLN A 18 12.60 -10.55 0.17
CA GLN A 18 11.49 -9.62 -0.07
C GLN A 18 10.57 -9.47 1.14
N ALA A 19 11.15 -9.41 2.33
CA ALA A 19 10.40 -9.22 3.56
C ALA A 19 9.79 -7.81 3.64
N SER A 20 8.56 -7.71 4.08
CA SER A 20 7.93 -6.41 4.32
C SER A 20 8.38 -5.77 5.64
N ASP A 21 8.56 -6.58 6.68
CA ASP A 21 8.88 -6.10 8.01
C ASP A 21 9.85 -7.04 8.73
N LEU A 22 10.74 -6.44 9.54
CA LEU A 22 11.63 -7.08 10.47
C LEU A 22 11.25 -6.65 11.89
N TYR A 23 11.16 -7.60 12.81
CA TYR A 23 10.74 -7.37 14.19
C TYR A 23 11.80 -7.78 15.19
N PHE A 24 12.00 -6.97 16.23
CA PHE A 24 12.66 -7.32 17.48
C PHE A 24 11.59 -7.32 18.58
N LEU A 25 11.18 -8.48 19.04
CA LEU A 25 10.08 -8.64 20.00
C LEU A 25 10.59 -9.30 21.28
N PRO A 26 10.36 -8.69 22.48
CA PRO A 26 10.77 -9.29 23.74
C PRO A 26 9.94 -10.53 24.05
N GLU A 27 10.61 -11.61 24.45
CA GLU A 27 10.02 -12.87 24.90
C GLU A 27 10.75 -13.39 26.14
N GLY A 28 10.19 -13.14 27.36
CA GLY A 28 10.86 -13.43 28.61
C GLY A 28 12.15 -12.66 28.76
N ASP A 29 13.29 -13.40 28.94
CA ASP A 29 14.63 -12.82 29.09
C ASP A 29 15.39 -12.67 27.75
N GLU A 30 14.73 -13.00 26.65
CA GLU A 30 15.33 -13.02 25.30
C GLU A 30 14.48 -12.18 24.34
N TYR A 31 14.96 -12.06 23.08
CA TYR A 31 14.26 -11.42 21.99
C TYR A 31 14.12 -12.37 20.80
N LEU A 32 12.91 -12.41 20.23
CA LEU A 32 12.69 -13.01 18.94
C LEU A 32 12.92 -12.00 17.84
N VAL A 33 13.83 -12.31 16.93
CA VAL A 33 13.98 -11.64 15.66
C VAL A 33 13.10 -12.34 14.66
N LYS A 34 12.09 -11.64 14.12
CA LYS A 34 11.13 -12.21 13.15
C LYS A 34 11.18 -11.44 11.85
N ILE A 35 10.91 -12.14 10.76
CA ILE A 35 10.78 -11.57 9.42
C ILE A 35 9.37 -11.86 8.92
N ARG A 36 8.69 -10.84 8.38
CA ARG A 36 7.40 -10.98 7.71
C ARG A 36 7.60 -10.99 6.21
N ASN A 37 7.24 -12.09 5.58
CA ASN A 37 7.05 -12.21 4.15
C ASN A 37 5.56 -12.09 3.81
N ALA A 38 5.20 -12.03 2.52
CA ALA A 38 3.83 -11.85 2.06
C ALA A 38 2.83 -12.85 2.70
N ASN A 39 3.25 -14.07 3.01
CA ASN A 39 2.38 -15.16 3.45
C ASN A 39 2.54 -15.53 4.93
N GLU A 40 3.66 -15.21 5.57
CA GLU A 40 3.96 -15.70 6.91
C GLU A 40 4.92 -14.79 7.69
N VAL A 41 4.92 -14.98 9.02
CA VAL A 41 5.91 -14.40 9.93
C VAL A 41 6.79 -15.53 10.45
N VAL A 42 8.06 -15.51 10.06
CA VAL A 42 9.02 -16.55 10.41
C VAL A 42 9.93 -16.05 11.53
N VAL A 43 10.24 -16.90 12.50
CA VAL A 43 11.30 -16.63 13.49
C VAL A 43 12.64 -16.81 12.78
N TRP A 44 13.40 -15.72 12.67
CA TRP A 44 14.73 -15.73 12.08
C TRP A 44 15.77 -16.18 13.08
N ASP A 45 15.75 -15.60 14.28
CA ASP A 45 16.71 -15.88 15.34
C ASP A 45 16.11 -15.59 16.72
N LYS A 46 16.76 -16.15 17.74
CA LYS A 46 16.48 -15.91 19.15
C LYS A 46 17.75 -15.44 19.82
N ILE A 47 17.77 -14.19 20.30
CA ILE A 47 18.98 -13.53 20.81
C ILE A 47 18.77 -13.02 22.24
N GLY A 48 19.85 -12.97 23.01
CA GLY A 48 19.79 -12.47 24.37
C GLY A 48 19.53 -10.97 24.44
N TYR A 49 18.94 -10.52 25.56
CA TYR A 49 18.56 -9.12 25.83
C TYR A 49 19.65 -8.10 25.48
N LEU A 50 20.90 -8.32 25.94
CA LEU A 50 21.99 -7.35 25.71
C LEU A 50 22.35 -7.23 24.23
N GLN A 51 22.30 -8.32 23.48
CA GLN A 51 22.57 -8.32 22.03
C GLN A 51 21.44 -7.59 21.30
N ALA A 52 20.19 -7.92 21.59
CA ALA A 52 19.02 -7.25 20.99
C ALA A 52 19.05 -5.73 21.24
N ARG A 53 19.31 -5.33 22.47
CA ARG A 53 19.41 -3.91 22.84
C ARG A 53 20.52 -3.18 22.08
N ARG A 54 21.68 -3.81 21.89
CA ARG A 54 22.77 -3.22 21.08
C ARG A 54 22.39 -3.08 19.62
N MET A 55 21.75 -4.10 19.04
CA MET A 55 21.26 -4.05 17.65
C MET A 55 20.17 -3.00 17.46
N MET A 56 19.18 -2.96 18.34
CA MET A 56 18.12 -1.94 18.29
C MET A 56 18.69 -0.52 18.47
N ASN A 57 19.60 -0.30 19.40
CA ASN A 57 20.25 1.01 19.59
C ASN A 57 21.05 1.43 18.35
N TYR A 58 21.73 0.49 17.68
CA TYR A 58 22.39 0.79 16.42
C TYR A 58 21.38 1.20 15.35
N CYS A 59 20.26 0.47 15.19
CA CYS A 59 19.20 0.83 14.25
C CYS A 59 18.60 2.21 14.58
N LYS A 60 18.32 2.48 15.85
CA LYS A 60 17.81 3.79 16.31
C LYS A 60 18.78 4.92 16.02
N TYR A 61 20.08 4.69 16.26
CA TYR A 61 21.14 5.68 16.00
C TYR A 61 21.19 6.10 14.54
N ILE A 62 21.19 5.14 13.61
CA ILE A 62 21.27 5.42 12.18
C ILE A 62 19.95 5.95 11.59
N ALA A 63 18.85 5.84 12.34
CA ALA A 63 17.51 6.37 11.99
C ALA A 63 17.15 7.67 12.73
N ASP A 64 18.14 8.34 13.36
CA ASP A 64 17.99 9.60 14.11
C ASP A 64 16.94 9.54 15.25
N MET A 65 16.80 8.37 15.88
CA MET A 65 15.90 8.16 17.02
C MET A 65 16.62 8.35 18.36
N ALA A 66 15.89 8.76 19.40
CA ALA A 66 16.44 8.95 20.73
C ALA A 66 16.80 7.62 21.41
N LEU A 67 18.09 7.38 21.71
CA LEU A 67 18.57 6.14 22.34
C LEU A 67 18.14 5.99 23.80
N SER A 68 17.96 7.11 24.50
CA SER A 68 17.55 7.15 25.93
C SER A 68 16.06 6.86 26.12
N GLU A 69 15.22 7.11 25.12
CA GLU A 69 13.78 6.85 25.20
C GLU A 69 13.51 5.40 24.75
N GLN A 70 12.96 4.59 25.64
CA GLN A 70 12.67 3.17 25.40
C GLN A 70 11.20 2.83 25.62
N ARG A 71 10.41 3.75 26.16
CA ARG A 71 9.02 3.50 26.54
C ARG A 71 8.02 4.17 25.61
N ARG A 72 8.24 5.44 25.27
CA ARG A 72 7.34 6.20 24.40
C ARG A 72 7.49 5.73 22.95
N PRO A 73 6.40 5.73 22.16
CA PRO A 73 6.49 5.47 20.73
C PRO A 73 7.48 6.44 20.07
N GLN A 74 8.34 5.90 19.23
CA GLN A 74 9.23 6.67 18.38
C GLN A 74 9.13 6.16 16.94
N ILE A 75 9.31 7.06 16.00
CA ILE A 75 9.39 6.79 14.58
C ILE A 75 10.70 7.35 14.06
N GLY A 76 11.38 6.60 13.22
CA GLY A 76 12.59 7.01 12.52
C GLY A 76 12.60 6.47 11.10
N SER A 77 13.53 6.95 10.31
CA SER A 77 13.72 6.46 8.94
C SER A 77 15.18 6.56 8.52
N MET A 78 15.58 5.71 7.57
CA MET A 78 16.93 5.74 7.03
C MET A 78 16.96 5.20 5.61
N ASP A 79 17.89 5.68 4.81
CA ASP A 79 18.26 5.06 3.54
C ASP A 79 19.18 3.84 3.80
N TRP A 80 18.96 2.79 3.01
CA TRP A 80 19.75 1.57 3.09
C TRP A 80 20.21 1.12 1.71
N HIS A 81 21.49 0.80 1.57
CA HIS A 81 22.06 0.33 0.31
C HIS A 81 22.34 -1.18 0.38
N PHE A 82 21.82 -1.91 -0.60
CA PHE A 82 22.11 -3.32 -0.79
C PHE A 82 22.36 -3.63 -2.27
N GLY A 83 23.57 -4.06 -2.62
CA GLY A 83 24.02 -4.08 -4.02
C GLY A 83 24.00 -2.67 -4.62
N ASP A 84 23.50 -2.55 -5.83
CA ASP A 84 23.35 -1.27 -6.52
C ASP A 84 22.02 -0.56 -6.20
N ASN A 85 21.18 -1.16 -5.36
CA ASN A 85 19.86 -0.65 -5.03
C ASN A 85 19.85 0.11 -3.70
N GLN A 86 19.03 1.17 -3.66
CA GLN A 86 18.75 1.95 -2.47
C GLN A 86 17.32 1.66 -2.02
N TYR A 87 17.16 1.30 -0.76
CA TYR A 87 15.89 1.05 -0.06
C TYR A 87 15.64 2.14 0.96
N PHE A 88 14.39 2.35 1.34
CA PHE A 88 14.03 3.23 2.43
C PHE A 88 13.46 2.40 3.57
N LEU A 89 14.04 2.54 4.76
CA LEU A 89 13.61 1.80 5.94
C LEU A 89 12.89 2.74 6.90
N ARG A 90 11.73 2.31 7.40
CA ARG A 90 10.97 3.00 8.44
C ARG A 90 11.03 2.19 9.71
N LEU A 91 11.38 2.85 10.80
CA LEU A 91 11.53 2.25 12.11
C LEU A 91 10.42 2.75 13.04
N SER A 92 9.86 1.85 13.82
CA SER A 92 8.93 2.18 14.90
C SER A 92 9.33 1.42 16.14
N SER A 93 9.55 2.11 17.25
CA SER A 93 9.84 1.49 18.54
C SER A 93 8.83 1.90 19.61
N VAL A 94 8.59 1.01 20.56
CA VAL A 94 7.74 1.27 21.73
C VAL A 94 8.07 0.28 22.85
N GLY A 95 8.03 0.76 24.09
CA GLY A 95 8.15 -0.10 25.27
C GLY A 95 6.85 -0.80 25.62
N ASN A 96 6.91 -2.10 25.92
CA ASN A 96 5.77 -2.84 26.41
C ASN A 96 5.45 -2.47 27.90
N PHE A 97 4.41 -3.07 28.47
CA PHE A 97 4.00 -2.80 29.87
C PHE A 97 5.04 -3.23 30.92
N THR A 98 5.97 -4.13 30.57
CA THR A 98 7.09 -4.53 31.45
C THR A 98 8.32 -3.65 31.30
N GLY A 99 8.30 -2.66 30.40
CA GLY A 99 9.42 -1.74 30.14
C GLY A 99 10.45 -2.25 29.14
N LEU A 100 10.18 -3.39 28.46
CA LEU A 100 11.04 -3.89 27.38
C LEU A 100 10.66 -3.25 26.06
N GLU A 101 11.63 -2.70 25.35
CA GLU A 101 11.44 -2.05 24.05
C GLU A 101 11.26 -3.08 22.93
N SER A 102 10.32 -2.86 22.04
CA SER A 102 10.20 -3.56 20.76
C SER A 102 10.59 -2.61 19.62
N LEU A 103 11.10 -3.17 18.52
CA LEU A 103 11.41 -2.44 17.30
C LEU A 103 10.85 -3.18 16.08
N VAL A 104 10.19 -2.41 15.21
CA VAL A 104 9.76 -2.88 13.90
C VAL A 104 10.49 -2.06 12.85
N ILE A 105 11.06 -2.71 11.87
CA ILE A 105 11.70 -2.09 10.70
C ILE A 105 10.91 -2.51 9.47
N ARG A 106 10.23 -1.57 8.83
CA ARG A 106 9.52 -1.77 7.56
C ARG A 106 10.43 -1.42 6.40
N ILE A 107 10.48 -2.30 5.42
CA ILE A 107 11.27 -2.12 4.20
C ILE A 107 10.35 -1.55 3.13
N ILE A 108 10.69 -0.37 2.62
CA ILE A 108 9.98 0.29 1.52
C ILE A 108 10.74 -0.02 0.23
N TYR A 109 10.13 -0.82 -0.61
CA TYR A 109 10.69 -1.24 -1.89
C TYR A 109 10.46 -0.18 -2.96
N ARG A 110 11.30 -0.20 -4.00
CA ARG A 110 11.07 0.57 -5.21
C ARG A 110 10.00 -0.11 -6.06
N LEU A 111 9.33 0.65 -6.89
CA LEU A 111 8.32 0.10 -7.80
C LEU A 111 8.89 -1.00 -8.70
N ASP A 112 10.15 -0.82 -9.18
CA ASP A 112 10.83 -1.81 -10.03
C ASP A 112 11.10 -3.15 -9.32
N ASP A 113 11.16 -3.15 -7.98
CA ASP A 113 11.34 -4.36 -7.17
C ASP A 113 10.01 -5.08 -6.88
N VAL A 114 8.87 -4.43 -7.16
CA VAL A 114 7.53 -4.94 -6.86
C VAL A 114 6.77 -5.24 -8.14
N HIS A 115 6.76 -6.51 -8.52
CA HIS A 115 6.06 -6.95 -9.73
C HIS A 115 4.60 -7.25 -9.43
N ALA A 116 3.68 -6.46 -10.00
CA ALA A 116 2.27 -6.82 -10.05
C ALA A 116 2.03 -7.85 -11.16
N ALA A 117 1.55 -9.03 -10.78
CA ALA A 117 1.08 -10.03 -11.73
C ALA A 117 -0.45 -10.11 -11.67
N PHE A 118 -1.10 -10.10 -12.82
CA PHE A 118 -2.56 -10.12 -12.91
C PHE A 118 -3.06 -11.45 -13.47
N PHE A 119 -4.29 -11.82 -13.13
CA PHE A 119 -4.96 -12.96 -13.77
C PHE A 119 -5.49 -12.59 -15.16
N ASP A 120 -5.92 -11.34 -15.34
CA ASP A 120 -6.40 -10.82 -16.62
C ASP A 120 -5.86 -9.40 -16.88
N GLU A 121 -4.96 -9.28 -17.84
CA GLU A 121 -4.37 -8.02 -18.27
C GLU A 121 -5.39 -7.10 -18.98
N LYS A 122 -6.51 -7.64 -19.49
CA LYS A 122 -7.57 -6.83 -20.12
C LYS A 122 -8.21 -5.90 -19.10
N GLN A 123 -8.34 -6.32 -17.83
CA GLN A 123 -8.87 -5.50 -16.77
C GLN A 123 -7.93 -4.31 -16.46
N VAL A 124 -6.62 -4.53 -16.52
CA VAL A 124 -5.62 -3.47 -16.37
C VAL A 124 -5.73 -2.46 -17.54
N GLN A 125 -5.88 -2.97 -18.77
CA GLN A 125 -6.06 -2.14 -19.95
C GLN A 125 -7.36 -1.31 -19.88
N LEU A 126 -8.47 -1.91 -19.43
CA LEU A 126 -9.74 -1.22 -19.23
C LEU A 126 -9.60 -0.02 -18.26
N ILE A 127 -8.92 -0.21 -17.14
CA ILE A 127 -8.66 0.88 -16.18
C ILE A 127 -7.75 1.93 -16.80
N SER A 128 -6.72 1.52 -17.55
CA SER A 128 -5.85 2.45 -18.28
C SER A 128 -6.62 3.29 -19.31
N GLU A 129 -7.61 2.71 -20.01
CA GLU A 129 -8.47 3.44 -20.93
C GLU A 129 -9.40 4.43 -20.21
N MET A 130 -9.97 4.02 -19.05
CA MET A 130 -10.76 4.93 -18.21
C MET A 130 -9.91 6.12 -17.73
N SER A 131 -8.64 5.92 -17.44
CA SER A 131 -7.70 6.96 -16.98
C SER A 131 -7.51 8.09 -18.01
N ARG A 132 -7.68 7.81 -19.30
CA ARG A 132 -7.60 8.83 -20.36
C ARG A 132 -8.73 9.87 -20.27
N LYS A 133 -9.85 9.52 -19.64
CA LYS A 133 -11.00 10.42 -19.47
C LYS A 133 -10.79 11.42 -18.34
N ARG A 134 -9.72 11.30 -17.55
CA ARG A 134 -9.49 12.04 -16.30
C ARG A 134 -10.62 11.80 -15.29
N GLY A 135 -10.69 12.58 -14.22
CA GLY A 135 -11.66 12.37 -13.16
C GLY A 135 -11.12 11.45 -12.07
N LEU A 136 -12.01 10.87 -11.26
CA LEU A 136 -11.68 10.03 -10.13
C LEU A 136 -11.76 8.55 -10.49
N ILE A 137 -10.69 7.81 -10.24
CA ILE A 137 -10.65 6.35 -10.29
C ILE A 137 -10.38 5.82 -8.89
N VAL A 138 -11.30 5.00 -8.39
CA VAL A 138 -11.25 4.48 -7.02
C VAL A 138 -10.90 3.01 -7.03
N PHE A 139 -9.83 2.65 -6.30
CA PHE A 139 -9.50 1.26 -6.04
C PHE A 139 -10.11 0.82 -4.71
N SER A 140 -10.78 -0.33 -4.70
CA SER A 140 -11.35 -0.93 -3.50
C SER A 140 -10.88 -2.36 -3.27
N GLY A 141 -11.10 -2.86 -2.08
CA GLY A 141 -10.65 -4.17 -1.61
C GLY A 141 -9.96 -4.08 -0.26
N PRO A 142 -9.68 -5.22 0.38
CA PRO A 142 -9.11 -5.25 1.73
C PRO A 142 -7.68 -4.70 1.77
N THR A 143 -7.21 -4.44 2.99
CA THR A 143 -5.80 -4.10 3.24
C THR A 143 -4.89 -5.24 2.74
N GLY A 144 -3.80 -4.88 2.09
CA GLY A 144 -2.85 -5.85 1.52
C GLY A 144 -3.31 -6.49 0.21
N SER A 145 -4.36 -5.99 -0.45
CA SER A 145 -4.78 -6.51 -1.76
C SER A 145 -3.96 -5.97 -2.95
N GLY A 146 -2.93 -5.16 -2.71
CA GLY A 146 -2.01 -4.67 -3.73
C GLY A 146 -2.52 -3.44 -4.52
N LYS A 147 -3.52 -2.72 -4.01
CA LYS A 147 -4.10 -1.53 -4.66
C LYS A 147 -3.06 -0.48 -5.01
N THR A 148 -2.26 -0.07 -4.03
CA THR A 148 -1.18 0.92 -4.19
C THR A 148 -0.21 0.50 -5.28
N THR A 149 0.23 -0.77 -5.27
CA THR A 149 1.12 -1.34 -6.30
C THR A 149 0.51 -1.25 -7.69
N THR A 150 -0.77 -1.60 -7.82
CA THR A 150 -1.46 -1.54 -9.13
C THR A 150 -1.61 -0.11 -9.63
N ILE A 151 -2.01 0.83 -8.77
CA ILE A 151 -2.07 2.26 -9.10
C ILE A 151 -0.72 2.76 -9.58
N TYR A 152 0.36 2.47 -8.84
CA TYR A 152 1.71 2.88 -9.19
C TYR A 152 2.17 2.30 -10.53
N ASN A 153 1.89 1.01 -10.80
CA ASN A 153 2.21 0.38 -12.08
C ASN A 153 1.45 1.02 -13.25
N LEU A 154 0.16 1.35 -13.07
CA LEU A 154 -0.63 2.05 -14.08
C LEU A 154 -0.08 3.45 -14.38
N VAL A 155 0.19 4.22 -13.34
CA VAL A 155 0.68 5.60 -13.46
C VAL A 155 2.12 5.63 -13.98
N ASN A 156 2.94 4.64 -13.65
CA ASN A 156 4.31 4.52 -14.13
C ASN A 156 4.41 4.45 -15.67
N GLN A 157 3.41 3.88 -16.32
CA GLN A 157 3.33 3.84 -17.79
C GLN A 157 3.08 5.23 -18.40
N MET A 158 2.61 6.20 -17.60
CA MET A 158 2.27 7.56 -18.05
C MET A 158 3.34 8.60 -17.67
N VAL A 159 4.28 8.24 -16.78
CA VAL A 159 5.20 9.20 -16.12
C VAL A 159 6.19 9.89 -17.06
N SER A 160 6.44 9.33 -18.25
CA SER A 160 7.36 9.96 -19.23
C SER A 160 6.92 11.37 -19.65
N ASP A 161 5.62 11.63 -19.66
CA ASP A 161 5.02 12.84 -20.20
C ASP A 161 4.13 13.57 -19.19
N GLN A 162 4.05 13.09 -17.95
CA GLN A 162 3.12 13.62 -16.95
C GLN A 162 3.79 13.85 -15.60
N PHE A 163 3.43 14.96 -14.95
CA PHE A 163 3.82 15.24 -13.58
C PHE A 163 2.89 14.53 -12.61
N VAL A 164 3.44 13.57 -11.86
CA VAL A 164 2.73 12.76 -10.88
C VAL A 164 3.02 13.24 -9.46
N MET A 165 1.97 13.45 -8.68
CA MET A 165 2.07 13.77 -7.25
C MET A 165 1.30 12.76 -6.44
N THR A 166 1.92 12.26 -5.34
CA THR A 166 1.24 11.38 -4.38
C THR A 166 1.10 12.04 -3.02
N ILE A 167 0.05 11.70 -2.29
CA ILE A 167 -0.20 12.12 -0.92
C ILE A 167 -0.63 10.88 -0.15
N GLU A 168 0.20 10.42 0.79
CA GLU A 168 0.05 9.10 1.42
C GLU A 168 0.32 9.15 2.93
N ASP A 169 -0.27 8.21 3.68
CA ASP A 169 -0.11 8.06 5.12
C ASP A 169 0.03 6.58 5.53
N PRO A 170 1.25 6.07 5.50
CA PRO A 170 2.50 6.59 4.95
C PRO A 170 2.77 6.15 3.50
N ILE A 171 3.87 6.65 2.89
CA ILE A 171 4.39 6.15 1.61
C ILE A 171 4.77 4.67 1.76
N GLU A 172 4.23 3.81 0.88
CA GLU A 172 4.48 2.35 0.89
C GLU A 172 5.44 1.89 -0.22
N ILE A 173 5.55 2.66 -1.30
CA ILE A 173 6.40 2.36 -2.46
C ILE A 173 7.21 3.60 -2.81
N ARG A 174 8.52 3.43 -2.99
CA ARG A 174 9.38 4.53 -3.43
C ARG A 174 9.42 4.59 -4.95
N GLU A 175 9.03 5.75 -5.51
CA GLU A 175 9.14 6.05 -6.94
C GLU A 175 9.77 7.43 -7.12
N PRO A 176 11.07 7.50 -7.43
CA PRO A 176 11.80 8.77 -7.51
C PRO A 176 11.30 9.74 -8.58
N ARG A 177 10.53 9.25 -9.57
CA ARG A 177 9.94 10.08 -10.63
C ARG A 177 8.65 10.78 -10.20
N PHE A 178 8.09 10.43 -9.02
CA PHE A 178 6.91 11.05 -8.45
C PHE A 178 7.31 12.08 -7.39
N LEU A 179 6.54 13.15 -7.27
CA LEU A 179 6.59 13.98 -6.08
C LEU A 179 5.73 13.33 -4.99
N GLN A 180 6.39 12.61 -4.07
CA GLN A 180 5.72 11.87 -3.01
C GLN A 180 5.66 12.70 -1.73
N LEU A 181 4.45 13.08 -1.31
CA LEU A 181 4.19 13.81 -0.08
C LEU A 181 3.63 12.85 0.98
N GLN A 182 4.24 12.86 2.15
CA GLN A 182 3.75 12.09 3.29
C GLN A 182 2.98 12.98 4.25
N VAL A 183 1.81 12.50 4.67
CA VAL A 183 1.02 13.15 5.74
C VAL A 183 1.82 13.21 7.03
N ASN A 184 1.78 14.38 7.69
CA ASN A 184 2.39 14.62 9.00
C ASN A 184 1.49 15.57 9.79
N HIS A 185 0.64 15.02 10.63
CA HIS A 185 -0.33 15.77 11.44
C HIS A 185 0.35 16.76 12.39
N ASP A 186 1.51 16.39 12.97
CA ASP A 186 2.26 17.26 13.89
C ASP A 186 2.83 18.50 13.18
N ALA A 187 3.06 18.41 11.89
CA ALA A 187 3.51 19.53 11.06
C ALA A 187 2.36 20.29 10.36
N GLY A 188 1.09 19.92 10.60
CA GLY A 188 -0.07 20.49 9.92
C GLY A 188 -0.15 20.09 8.43
N MET A 189 0.43 18.97 8.06
CA MET A 189 0.45 18.44 6.70
C MET A 189 -0.61 17.32 6.55
N ASP A 190 -1.87 17.69 6.66
CA ASP A 190 -2.99 16.76 6.48
C ASP A 190 -3.31 16.54 4.99
N TYR A 191 -4.03 15.45 4.67
CA TYR A 191 -4.47 15.15 3.29
C TYR A 191 -5.07 16.36 2.59
N THR A 192 -6.01 17.04 3.25
CA THR A 192 -6.72 18.19 2.68
C THR A 192 -5.79 19.35 2.35
N ASP A 193 -4.84 19.65 3.22
CA ASP A 193 -3.91 20.76 3.01
C ASP A 193 -2.88 20.42 1.94
N LEU A 194 -2.40 19.17 1.91
CA LEU A 194 -1.50 18.70 0.86
C LEU A 194 -2.18 18.66 -0.51
N ILE A 195 -3.47 18.28 -0.61
CA ILE A 195 -4.23 18.34 -1.86
C ILE A 195 -4.37 19.81 -2.32
N LYS A 196 -4.71 20.76 -1.42
CA LYS A 196 -4.80 22.19 -1.76
C LYS A 196 -3.48 22.74 -2.28
N VAL A 197 -2.37 22.37 -1.66
CA VAL A 197 -1.02 22.74 -2.13
C VAL A 197 -0.75 22.08 -3.49
N GLY A 198 -1.06 20.82 -3.63
CA GLY A 198 -0.92 20.04 -4.84
C GLY A 198 -1.64 20.68 -6.04
N LEU A 199 -2.87 21.16 -5.86
CA LEU A 199 -3.61 21.87 -6.93
C LEU A 199 -2.87 23.11 -7.46
N ARG A 200 -2.05 23.76 -6.63
CA ARG A 200 -1.20 24.89 -7.05
C ARG A 200 0.04 24.44 -7.84
N HIS A 201 0.51 23.21 -7.60
CA HIS A 201 1.60 22.59 -8.36
C HIS A 201 1.15 22.08 -9.73
N ARG A 202 -0.17 21.95 -9.96
CA ARG A 202 -0.81 21.51 -11.21
C ARG A 202 -0.26 20.17 -11.72
N PRO A 203 -0.27 19.09 -10.92
CA PRO A 203 0.12 17.77 -11.42
C PRO A 203 -0.91 17.27 -12.44
N ASP A 204 -0.45 16.48 -13.39
CA ASP A 204 -1.35 15.80 -14.34
C ASP A 204 -2.10 14.66 -13.65
N VAL A 205 -1.45 14.00 -12.71
CA VAL A 205 -1.98 12.86 -11.95
C VAL A 205 -1.78 13.07 -10.46
N PHE A 206 -2.86 12.94 -9.71
CA PHE A 206 -2.85 12.81 -8.25
C PHE A 206 -3.02 11.35 -7.84
N ILE A 207 -2.22 10.89 -6.89
CA ILE A 207 -2.49 9.67 -6.13
C ILE A 207 -2.78 10.09 -4.69
N VAL A 208 -4.04 9.98 -4.27
CA VAL A 208 -4.45 10.20 -2.89
C VAL A 208 -4.56 8.83 -2.23
N GLY A 209 -3.67 8.50 -1.31
CA GLY A 209 -3.48 7.15 -0.78
C GLY A 209 -4.78 6.46 -0.40
N GLU A 210 -5.59 7.12 0.43
CA GLU A 210 -6.93 6.63 0.74
C GLU A 210 -7.87 7.75 1.18
N ILE A 211 -9.18 7.52 0.97
CA ILE A 211 -10.25 8.38 1.47
C ILE A 211 -10.89 7.71 2.70
N ARG A 212 -10.63 8.28 3.88
CA ARG A 212 -11.19 7.80 5.17
C ARG A 212 -12.30 8.69 5.70
N ASP A 213 -12.29 9.98 5.37
CA ASP A 213 -13.14 11.02 5.93
C ASP A 213 -13.75 11.92 4.86
N ALA A 214 -14.75 12.71 5.27
CA ALA A 214 -15.49 13.61 4.41
C ALA A 214 -14.63 14.72 3.79
N MET A 215 -13.66 15.25 4.53
CA MET A 215 -12.80 16.36 4.06
C MET A 215 -11.88 15.90 2.95
N THR A 216 -11.27 14.72 3.11
CA THR A 216 -10.41 14.10 2.08
C THR A 216 -11.25 13.72 0.85
N ALA A 217 -12.47 13.17 1.04
CA ALA A 217 -13.39 12.86 -0.05
C ALA A 217 -13.73 14.09 -0.88
N GLU A 218 -14.14 15.18 -0.22
CA GLU A 218 -14.48 16.44 -0.88
C GLU A 218 -13.29 17.03 -1.66
N ALA A 219 -12.09 16.99 -1.07
CA ALA A 219 -10.88 17.49 -1.70
C ALA A 219 -10.49 16.67 -2.95
N ALA A 220 -10.57 15.35 -2.88
CA ALA A 220 -10.31 14.46 -4.01
C ALA A 220 -11.32 14.65 -5.16
N ILE A 221 -12.60 14.77 -4.83
CA ILE A 221 -13.68 15.08 -5.81
C ILE A 221 -13.42 16.42 -6.48
N LYS A 222 -13.08 17.48 -5.72
CA LYS A 222 -12.76 18.80 -6.26
C LYS A 222 -11.55 18.77 -7.20
N ALA A 223 -10.53 18.02 -6.86
CA ALA A 223 -9.36 17.83 -7.72
C ALA A 223 -9.76 17.16 -9.04
N ALA A 224 -10.57 16.10 -8.99
CA ALA A 224 -11.08 15.41 -10.17
C ALA A 224 -11.93 16.34 -11.06
N LEU A 225 -12.86 17.08 -10.48
CA LEU A 225 -13.72 18.06 -11.19
C LEU A 225 -12.92 19.25 -11.76
N SER A 226 -11.73 19.53 -11.22
CA SER A 226 -10.82 20.54 -11.75
C SER A 226 -9.99 20.06 -12.96
N GLY A 227 -10.27 18.85 -13.47
CA GLY A 227 -9.66 18.30 -14.68
C GLY A 227 -8.41 17.44 -14.44
N HIS A 228 -8.08 17.11 -13.18
CA HIS A 228 -6.99 16.21 -12.87
C HIS A 228 -7.45 14.75 -13.01
N LEU A 229 -6.51 13.86 -13.30
CA LEU A 229 -6.68 12.43 -13.08
C LEU A 229 -6.34 12.13 -11.62
N VAL A 230 -7.30 11.63 -10.86
CA VAL A 230 -7.15 11.32 -9.43
C VAL A 230 -7.31 9.83 -9.21
N TYR A 231 -6.29 9.18 -8.68
CA TYR A 231 -6.38 7.82 -8.16
C TYR A 231 -6.48 7.85 -6.64
N THR A 232 -7.32 7.01 -6.09
CA THR A 232 -7.44 6.86 -4.64
C THR A 232 -7.86 5.46 -4.26
N THR A 233 -7.81 5.15 -2.96
CA THR A 233 -8.38 3.92 -2.44
C THR A 233 -9.52 4.21 -1.47
N VAL A 234 -10.50 3.30 -1.44
CA VAL A 234 -11.62 3.31 -0.51
C VAL A 234 -11.88 1.89 -0.04
N HIS A 235 -12.15 1.70 1.25
CA HIS A 235 -12.56 0.40 1.75
C HIS A 235 -14.04 0.17 1.47
N ALA A 236 -14.33 -0.75 0.56
CA ALA A 236 -15.67 -1.25 0.24
C ALA A 236 -15.61 -2.77 0.01
N GLN A 237 -16.74 -3.45 0.21
CA GLN A 237 -16.84 -4.90 0.06
C GLN A 237 -16.92 -5.34 -1.40
N ASP A 238 -17.43 -4.46 -2.26
CA ASP A 238 -17.60 -4.67 -3.69
C ASP A 238 -17.52 -3.33 -4.45
N PRO A 239 -17.50 -3.32 -5.79
CA PRO A 239 -17.45 -2.08 -6.57
C PRO A 239 -18.63 -1.13 -6.36
N VAL A 240 -19.86 -1.62 -6.16
CA VAL A 240 -21.05 -0.79 -5.93
C VAL A 240 -20.95 -0.09 -4.58
N GLY A 241 -20.46 -0.79 -3.56
CA GLY A 241 -20.27 -0.25 -2.22
C GLY A 241 -19.29 0.95 -2.16
N VAL A 242 -18.47 1.17 -3.21
CA VAL A 242 -17.65 2.39 -3.31
C VAL A 242 -18.51 3.64 -3.45
N ILE A 243 -19.59 3.58 -4.27
CA ILE A 243 -20.53 4.69 -4.45
C ILE A 243 -21.23 5.00 -3.12
N ASP A 244 -21.71 3.96 -2.44
CA ASP A 244 -22.37 4.11 -1.14
C ASP A 244 -21.42 4.69 -0.09
N ARG A 245 -20.16 4.27 -0.12
CA ARG A 245 -19.15 4.80 0.80
C ARG A 245 -18.88 6.29 0.57
N LEU A 246 -18.79 6.74 -0.68
CA LEU A 246 -18.66 8.17 -1.01
C LEU A 246 -19.89 8.98 -0.54
N LYS A 247 -21.12 8.44 -0.70
CA LYS A 247 -22.35 9.04 -0.17
C LYS A 247 -22.32 9.15 1.36
N GLN A 248 -21.91 8.09 2.07
CA GLN A 248 -21.75 8.09 3.52
C GLN A 248 -20.75 9.15 4.00
N LEU A 249 -19.73 9.46 3.18
CA LEU A 249 -18.75 10.51 3.42
C LEU A 249 -19.29 11.92 3.05
N GLY A 250 -20.57 12.05 2.70
CA GLY A 250 -21.25 13.32 2.45
C GLY A 250 -21.13 13.84 1.02
N ILE A 251 -20.64 13.03 0.07
CA ILE A 251 -20.58 13.44 -1.35
C ILE A 251 -21.95 13.21 -1.99
N SER A 252 -22.50 14.25 -2.63
CA SER A 252 -23.79 14.14 -3.32
C SER A 252 -23.70 13.29 -4.59
N ASP A 253 -24.83 12.70 -4.98
CA ASP A 253 -24.94 11.90 -6.22
C ASP A 253 -24.49 12.68 -7.46
N GLU A 254 -24.78 13.99 -7.51
CA GLU A 254 -24.38 14.85 -8.63
C GLU A 254 -22.84 14.97 -8.73
N PHE A 255 -22.16 15.17 -7.61
CA PHE A 255 -20.70 15.25 -7.59
C PHE A 255 -20.06 13.90 -7.90
N ILE A 256 -20.61 12.80 -7.40
CA ILE A 256 -20.13 11.45 -7.73
C ILE A 256 -20.29 11.21 -9.24
N ALA A 257 -21.45 11.51 -9.81
CA ALA A 257 -21.72 11.31 -11.23
C ALA A 257 -20.80 12.11 -12.16
N GLN A 258 -20.39 13.30 -11.73
CA GLN A 258 -19.49 14.15 -12.50
C GLN A 258 -18.01 13.79 -12.35
N ALA A 259 -17.61 13.33 -11.17
CA ALA A 259 -16.20 13.10 -10.85
C ALA A 259 -15.76 11.65 -11.05
N LEU A 260 -16.61 10.67 -10.69
CA LEU A 260 -16.24 9.24 -10.69
C LEU A 260 -16.21 8.68 -12.11
N THR A 261 -15.03 8.41 -12.62
CA THR A 261 -14.83 7.82 -13.95
C THR A 261 -14.91 6.29 -13.89
N GLY A 262 -14.35 5.68 -12.84
CA GLY A 262 -14.35 4.24 -12.70
C GLY A 262 -13.99 3.77 -11.29
N VAL A 263 -14.29 2.50 -11.07
CA VAL A 263 -13.95 1.76 -9.84
C VAL A 263 -13.23 0.48 -10.23
N ALA A 264 -12.19 0.14 -9.48
CA ALA A 264 -11.45 -1.11 -9.60
C ALA A 264 -11.50 -1.86 -8.27
N TYR A 265 -12.07 -3.05 -8.25
CA TYR A 265 -12.01 -3.95 -7.08
C TYR A 265 -10.89 -4.95 -7.22
N GLN A 266 -10.09 -5.15 -6.16
CA GLN A 266 -8.89 -5.97 -6.23
C GLN A 266 -8.68 -6.85 -5.01
N ARG A 267 -8.25 -8.10 -5.29
CA ARG A 267 -7.73 -9.06 -4.30
C ARG A 267 -6.43 -9.67 -4.78
N LEU A 268 -5.51 -9.93 -3.87
CA LEU A 268 -4.38 -10.83 -4.11
C LEU A 268 -4.79 -12.26 -3.80
N ILE A 269 -4.67 -13.15 -4.78
CA ILE A 269 -5.05 -14.55 -4.65
C ILE A 269 -3.78 -15.40 -4.73
N PRO A 270 -3.56 -16.30 -3.74
CA PRO A 270 -2.44 -17.24 -3.76
C PRO A 270 -2.52 -18.17 -4.96
N THR A 271 -1.38 -18.39 -5.61
CA THR A 271 -1.23 -19.28 -6.77
C THR A 271 -0.50 -20.56 -6.39
N THR A 272 -0.66 -21.59 -7.19
CA THR A 272 -0.09 -22.94 -6.96
C THR A 272 1.44 -22.97 -6.96
N ASP A 273 2.09 -21.95 -7.54
CA ASP A 273 3.54 -21.74 -7.54
C ASP A 273 4.06 -21.04 -6.26
N GLY A 274 3.20 -20.84 -5.25
CA GLY A 274 3.55 -20.18 -3.98
C GLY A 274 3.60 -18.65 -4.06
N LYS A 275 3.23 -18.05 -5.21
CA LYS A 275 3.16 -16.61 -5.41
C LYS A 275 1.75 -16.08 -5.17
N GLN A 276 1.55 -14.80 -5.45
CA GLN A 276 0.24 -14.16 -5.47
C GLN A 276 0.04 -13.44 -6.80
N ARG A 277 -1.20 -13.43 -7.29
CA ARG A 277 -1.61 -12.61 -8.44
C ARG A 277 -2.82 -11.76 -8.07
N ALA A 278 -2.90 -10.59 -8.67
CA ALA A 278 -4.05 -9.73 -8.50
C ALA A 278 -5.21 -10.20 -9.39
N MET A 279 -6.34 -10.51 -8.77
CA MET A 279 -7.63 -10.54 -9.45
C MET A 279 -8.19 -9.11 -9.37
N LEU A 280 -8.51 -8.54 -10.53
CA LEU A 280 -8.91 -7.15 -10.69
C LEU A 280 -10.16 -7.09 -11.53
N MET A 281 -11.17 -6.30 -11.13
CA MET A 281 -12.38 -6.01 -11.89
C MET A 281 -12.56 -4.50 -11.97
N GLY A 282 -12.55 -3.95 -13.18
CA GLY A 282 -12.76 -2.55 -13.48
C GLY A 282 -14.15 -2.28 -14.03
N HIS A 283 -14.83 -1.26 -13.51
CA HIS A 283 -16.16 -0.86 -13.95
C HIS A 283 -16.22 0.65 -14.14
N GLY A 284 -16.87 1.10 -15.22
CA GLY A 284 -17.22 2.50 -15.41
C GLY A 284 -18.36 2.92 -14.47
N TYR A 285 -18.41 4.20 -14.11
CA TYR A 285 -19.51 4.72 -13.26
C TYR A 285 -20.91 4.39 -13.82
N SER A 286 -21.09 4.54 -15.14
CA SER A 286 -22.38 4.27 -15.82
C SER A 286 -22.85 2.82 -15.70
N GLU A 287 -21.96 1.88 -15.48
CA GLU A 287 -22.30 0.47 -15.25
C GLU A 287 -22.79 0.30 -13.80
N LEU A 288 -22.03 0.85 -12.84
CA LEU A 288 -22.27 0.65 -11.41
C LEU A 288 -23.52 1.38 -10.90
N VAL A 289 -23.82 2.58 -11.43
CA VAL A 289 -24.95 3.41 -10.95
C VAL A 289 -26.29 2.74 -11.13
N ASN A 290 -26.41 1.81 -12.07
CA ASN A 290 -27.64 1.07 -12.35
C ASN A 290 -27.73 -0.28 -11.62
N MET A 291 -26.69 -0.64 -10.85
CA MET A 291 -26.68 -1.88 -10.07
C MET A 291 -27.17 -1.60 -8.65
N ASN A 292 -28.16 -2.36 -8.18
CA ASN A 292 -28.55 -2.35 -6.78
C ASN A 292 -27.65 -3.23 -5.90
N THR A 293 -27.15 -4.30 -6.49
CA THR A 293 -26.20 -5.25 -5.87
C THR A 293 -25.15 -5.65 -6.90
N TYR A 294 -23.92 -5.86 -6.46
CA TYR A 294 -22.86 -6.28 -7.35
C TYR A 294 -23.03 -7.74 -7.80
N ASP A 295 -22.90 -7.99 -9.10
CA ASP A 295 -22.91 -9.33 -9.67
C ASP A 295 -21.48 -9.88 -9.73
N TRP A 296 -21.21 -10.92 -8.96
CA TRP A 296 -19.91 -11.59 -8.90
C TRP A 296 -19.67 -12.59 -10.06
N GLY A 297 -20.57 -12.69 -11.04
CA GLY A 297 -20.47 -13.69 -12.13
C GLY A 297 -19.17 -13.61 -12.91
N GLU A 298 -18.75 -12.41 -13.34
CA GLU A 298 -17.49 -12.21 -14.06
C GLU A 298 -16.26 -12.57 -13.18
N TRP A 299 -16.28 -12.19 -11.90
CA TRP A 299 -15.24 -12.56 -10.95
C TRP A 299 -15.13 -14.08 -10.79
N GLN A 300 -16.25 -14.76 -10.60
CA GLN A 300 -16.31 -16.22 -10.47
C GLN A 300 -15.84 -16.93 -11.73
N ASP A 301 -16.16 -16.41 -12.91
CA ASP A 301 -15.69 -16.97 -14.18
C ASP A 301 -14.18 -16.77 -14.37
N GLY A 302 -13.63 -15.67 -13.90
CA GLY A 302 -12.18 -15.45 -13.77
C GLY A 302 -11.53 -16.50 -12.88
N LEU A 303 -12.09 -16.78 -11.70
CA LEU A 303 -11.61 -17.83 -10.80
C LEU A 303 -11.69 -19.23 -11.43
N LYS A 304 -12.82 -19.56 -12.07
CA LYS A 304 -12.97 -20.86 -12.80
C LYS A 304 -11.92 -21.01 -13.89
N THR A 305 -11.61 -19.92 -14.60
CA THR A 305 -10.57 -19.91 -15.64
C THR A 305 -9.18 -20.14 -15.03
N ALA A 306 -8.88 -19.50 -13.90
CA ALA A 306 -7.63 -19.69 -13.17
C ALA A 306 -7.47 -21.14 -12.65
N VAL A 307 -8.56 -21.76 -12.17
CA VAL A 307 -8.57 -23.18 -11.76
C VAL A 307 -8.32 -24.10 -12.96
N LYS A 308 -8.99 -23.87 -14.10
CA LYS A 308 -8.75 -24.66 -15.34
C LYS A 308 -7.31 -24.56 -15.81
N ALA A 309 -6.71 -23.37 -15.67
CA ALA A 309 -5.30 -23.13 -16.00
C ALA A 309 -4.32 -23.67 -14.94
N LYS A 310 -4.82 -24.30 -13.86
CA LYS A 310 -4.05 -24.82 -12.73
C LYS A 310 -3.21 -23.74 -12.01
N LEU A 311 -3.61 -22.49 -12.14
CA LEU A 311 -2.97 -21.36 -11.42
C LEU A 311 -3.48 -21.24 -9.97
N VAL A 312 -4.72 -21.67 -9.72
CA VAL A 312 -5.37 -21.60 -8.41
C VAL A 312 -5.99 -22.97 -8.09
N THR A 313 -5.98 -23.36 -6.82
CA THR A 313 -6.67 -24.58 -6.41
C THR A 313 -8.18 -24.37 -6.28
N PRO A 314 -9.04 -25.41 -6.41
CA PRO A 314 -10.47 -25.28 -6.20
C PRO A 314 -10.84 -24.71 -4.81
N GLU A 315 -10.11 -25.10 -3.76
CA GLU A 315 -10.31 -24.62 -2.39
C GLU A 315 -10.00 -23.13 -2.27
N THR A 316 -8.91 -22.68 -2.91
CA THR A 316 -8.58 -21.25 -2.97
C THR A 316 -9.64 -20.47 -3.75
N ALA A 317 -10.10 -20.99 -4.89
CA ALA A 317 -11.16 -20.35 -5.68
C ALA A 317 -12.46 -20.19 -4.87
N GLN A 318 -12.86 -21.24 -4.13
CA GLN A 318 -14.04 -21.20 -3.26
C GLN A 318 -13.89 -20.15 -2.13
N ARG A 319 -12.69 -20.04 -1.53
CA ARG A 319 -12.41 -19.05 -0.48
C ARG A 319 -12.55 -17.60 -0.97
N PHE A 320 -12.28 -17.35 -2.25
CA PHE A 320 -12.30 -16.02 -2.85
C PHE A 320 -13.51 -15.80 -3.79
N GLU A 321 -14.56 -16.64 -3.68
CA GLU A 321 -15.72 -16.64 -4.58
C GLU A 321 -16.47 -15.31 -4.63
N PHE A 322 -16.47 -14.54 -3.56
CA PHE A 322 -17.12 -13.23 -3.44
C PHE A 322 -16.10 -12.10 -3.14
N GLY A 323 -14.95 -12.15 -3.71
CA GLY A 323 -13.92 -11.13 -3.57
C GLY A 323 -13.06 -11.20 -2.31
#